data_1af1935d19ca46f859ae23d3ddf6d0a3
#
_entry.id   1af1935d19ca46f859ae23d3ddf6d0a3
#
_cell.length_a   1.000
_cell.length_b   1.000
_cell.length_c   1.000
_cell.angle_alpha   90.00
_cell.angle_beta   90.00
_cell.angle_gamma   90.00
#
_symmetry.space_group_name_H-M   'P 1'
#
loop_
_entity.id
_entity.type
_entity.pdbx_description
1 polymer ?
#
loop_
_entity_poly.entity_id
_entity_poly.type
_entity_poly.pdbx_seq_one_letter_code
_entity_poly.pdbx_strand_id
1 'polypeptide(L)'
;MKLGELVLLQQKADGIIDAALKQATSVPLGVAERAREVAGLAEKLRPITNPNMKSDLTTALALAGAAIEGALANVEINLESLKDSGFVAEVRRKAALLKA
;
A
#
# COMPACT_ATOMS: atom_id res chain seq x y z
N MET A 1 -5.89 20.65 -35.32
CA MET A 1 -4.77 19.89 -34.71
C MET A 1 -4.53 18.61 -35.50
N LYS A 2 -3.29 18.32 -35.83
CA LYS A 2 -2.94 17.12 -36.57
C LYS A 2 -3.02 15.90 -35.66
N LEU A 3 -3.32 14.74 -36.23
CA LEU A 3 -3.42 13.48 -35.48
C LEU A 3 -2.18 13.19 -34.64
N GLY A 4 -0.98 13.41 -35.20
CA GLY A 4 0.28 13.22 -34.48
C GLY A 4 0.41 14.11 -33.24
N GLU A 5 -0.09 15.32 -33.30
CA GLU A 5 -0.12 16.23 -32.14
C GLU A 5 -1.07 15.74 -31.05
N LEU A 6 -2.23 15.20 -31.42
CA LEU A 6 -3.18 14.60 -30.49
C LEU A 6 -2.57 13.38 -29.77
N VAL A 7 -1.85 12.53 -30.52
CA VAL A 7 -1.19 11.36 -29.94
C VAL A 7 -0.13 11.79 -28.94
N LEU A 8 0.68 12.79 -29.26
CA LEU A 8 1.70 13.32 -28.35
C LEU A 8 1.08 13.90 -27.08
N LEU A 9 -0.02 14.65 -27.22
CA LEU A 9 -0.73 15.20 -26.06
C LEU A 9 -1.32 14.11 -25.19
N GLN A 10 -1.87 13.06 -25.79
CA GLN A 10 -2.40 11.91 -25.05
C GLN A 10 -1.31 11.19 -24.29
N GLN A 11 -0.16 10.95 -24.90
CA GLN A 11 0.99 10.31 -24.25
C GLN A 11 1.50 11.13 -23.08
N LYS A 12 1.55 12.46 -23.22
CA LYS A 12 1.95 13.38 -22.16
C LYS A 12 0.96 13.34 -20.99
N ALA A 13 -0.34 13.39 -21.29
CA ALA A 13 -1.39 13.30 -20.29
C ALA A 13 -1.33 11.96 -19.54
N ASP A 14 -1.14 10.84 -20.24
CA ASP A 14 -1.00 9.52 -19.64
C ASP A 14 0.20 9.46 -18.70
N GLY A 15 1.31 10.08 -19.08
CA GLY A 15 2.51 10.14 -18.24
C GLY A 15 2.28 10.93 -16.95
N ILE A 16 1.55 12.02 -17.02
CA ILE A 16 1.20 12.86 -15.86
C ILE A 16 0.27 12.10 -14.93
N ILE A 17 -0.74 11.44 -15.48
CA ILE A 17 -1.69 10.62 -14.70
C ILE A 17 -0.96 9.46 -14.01
N ASP A 18 -0.09 8.78 -14.74
CA ASP A 18 0.68 7.65 -14.20
C ASP A 18 1.58 8.10 -13.03
N ALA A 19 2.26 9.24 -13.18
CA ALA A 19 3.09 9.81 -12.12
C ALA A 19 2.25 10.14 -10.87
N ALA A 20 1.07 10.72 -11.07
CA ALA A 20 0.15 11.05 -9.97
C ALA A 20 -0.36 9.79 -9.27
N LEU A 21 -0.67 8.73 -10.02
CA LEU A 21 -1.11 7.45 -9.46
C LEU A 21 0.01 6.74 -8.68
N LYS A 22 1.25 6.84 -9.15
CA LYS A 22 2.41 6.32 -8.40
C LYS A 22 2.53 7.01 -7.05
N GLN A 23 2.41 8.33 -7.04
CA GLN A 23 2.45 9.11 -5.80
C GLN A 23 1.29 8.75 -4.89
N ALA A 24 0.08 8.65 -5.42
CA ALA A 24 -1.11 8.28 -4.67
C ALA A 24 -1.02 6.86 -4.10
N THR A 25 -0.34 5.95 -4.79
CA THR A 25 -0.13 4.58 -4.33
C THR A 25 0.86 4.52 -3.16
N SER A 26 1.86 5.41 -3.13
CA SER A 26 2.89 5.44 -2.08
C SER A 26 2.30 5.68 -0.69
N VAL A 27 1.21 6.43 -0.58
CA VAL A 27 0.58 6.75 0.71
C VAL A 27 -0.04 5.51 1.37
N PRO A 28 -0.99 4.79 0.75
CA PRO A 28 -1.55 3.59 1.38
C PRO A 28 -0.51 2.46 1.52
N LEU A 29 0.44 2.36 0.61
CA LEU A 29 1.53 1.39 0.77
C LEU A 29 2.33 1.69 2.03
N GLY A 30 2.66 2.96 2.28
CA GLY A 30 3.33 3.40 3.51
C GLY A 30 2.53 3.10 4.76
N VAL A 31 1.20 3.28 4.71
CA VAL A 31 0.31 2.93 5.83
C VAL A 31 0.40 1.42 6.12
N ALA A 32 0.35 0.59 5.10
CA ALA A 32 0.46 -0.87 5.26
C ALA A 32 1.82 -1.27 5.86
N GLU A 33 2.90 -0.64 5.41
CA GLU A 33 4.25 -0.87 5.94
C GLU A 33 4.35 -0.51 7.42
N ARG A 34 3.81 0.65 7.82
CA ARG A 34 3.79 1.08 9.24
C ARG A 34 2.94 0.16 10.09
N ALA A 35 1.77 -0.22 9.60
CA ALA A 35 0.89 -1.14 10.31
C ALA A 35 1.56 -2.49 10.52
N ARG A 36 2.31 -2.98 9.54
CA ARG A 36 3.07 -4.22 9.66
C ARG A 36 4.17 -4.12 10.73
N GLU A 37 4.85 -2.97 10.82
CA GLU A 37 5.84 -2.71 11.87
C GLU A 37 5.18 -2.75 13.25
N VAL A 38 4.01 -2.13 13.40
CA VAL A 38 3.25 -2.15 14.67
C VAL A 38 2.88 -3.57 15.06
N ALA A 39 2.38 -4.36 14.12
CA ALA A 39 2.03 -5.76 14.35
C ALA A 39 3.26 -6.57 14.81
N GLY A 40 4.40 -6.35 14.19
CA GLY A 40 5.65 -7.01 14.57
C GLY A 40 6.09 -6.66 15.99
N LEU A 41 5.98 -5.39 16.38
CA LEU A 41 6.30 -4.95 17.73
C LEU A 41 5.35 -5.55 18.76
N ALA A 42 4.05 -5.59 18.47
CA ALA A 42 3.05 -6.20 19.35
C ALA A 42 3.31 -7.68 19.56
N GLU A 43 3.68 -8.41 18.51
CA GLU A 43 4.05 -9.82 18.60
C GLU A 43 5.27 -10.04 19.49
N LYS A 44 6.28 -9.18 19.41
CA LYS A 44 7.48 -9.25 20.25
C LYS A 44 7.16 -8.98 21.73
N LEU A 45 6.18 -8.13 22.00
CA LEU A 45 5.78 -7.79 23.36
C LEU A 45 4.94 -8.89 24.03
N ARG A 46 4.25 -9.71 23.24
CA ARG A 46 3.31 -10.70 23.74
C ARG A 46 3.88 -11.60 24.85
N PRO A 47 5.08 -12.21 24.70
CA PRO A 47 5.61 -13.11 25.73
C PRO A 47 6.11 -12.41 26.99
N ILE A 48 6.39 -11.10 26.95
CA ILE A 48 6.96 -10.35 28.08
C ILE A 48 5.97 -9.35 28.67
N THR A 49 4.73 -9.33 28.17
CA THR A 49 3.72 -8.37 28.61
C THR A 49 2.98 -8.91 29.83
N ASN A 50 2.65 -8.00 30.75
CA ASN A 50 1.80 -8.26 31.89
C ASN A 50 0.43 -8.82 31.40
N PRO A 51 -0.09 -9.89 32.05
CA PRO A 51 -1.39 -10.46 31.68
C PRO A 51 -2.54 -9.45 31.56
N ASN A 52 -2.50 -8.37 32.36
CA ASN A 52 -3.53 -7.33 32.31
C ASN A 52 -3.52 -6.51 31.01
N MET A 53 -2.44 -6.58 30.24
CA MET A 53 -2.29 -5.87 28.97
C MET A 53 -2.55 -6.75 27.75
N LYS A 54 -2.96 -7.98 27.98
CA LYS A 54 -3.18 -8.96 26.90
C LYS A 54 -4.24 -8.50 25.90
N SER A 55 -5.34 -7.91 26.41
CA SER A 55 -6.42 -7.40 25.56
C SER A 55 -5.97 -6.21 24.72
N ASP A 56 -5.07 -5.38 25.25
CA ASP A 56 -4.51 -4.24 24.52
C ASP A 56 -3.68 -4.70 23.33
N LEU A 57 -2.85 -5.73 23.51
CA LEU A 57 -2.07 -6.32 22.43
C LEU A 57 -2.95 -6.98 21.38
N THR A 58 -3.99 -7.69 21.81
CA THR A 58 -4.95 -8.32 20.91
C THR A 58 -5.64 -7.26 20.05
N THR A 59 -6.05 -6.16 20.66
CA THR A 59 -6.68 -5.03 19.96
C THR A 59 -5.69 -4.40 18.97
N ALA A 60 -4.46 -4.16 19.40
CA ALA A 60 -3.42 -3.57 18.54
C ALA A 60 -3.16 -4.43 17.29
N LEU A 61 -3.08 -5.74 17.46
CA LEU A 61 -2.89 -6.68 16.35
C LEU A 61 -4.08 -6.70 15.41
N ALA A 62 -5.30 -6.68 15.93
CA ALA A 62 -6.52 -6.65 15.13
C ALA A 62 -6.61 -5.36 14.31
N LEU A 63 -6.32 -4.22 14.94
CA LEU A 63 -6.33 -2.92 14.24
C LEU A 63 -5.24 -2.82 13.18
N ALA A 64 -4.03 -3.31 13.49
CA ALA A 64 -2.94 -3.35 12.53
C ALA A 64 -3.29 -4.23 11.32
N GLY A 65 -3.89 -5.38 11.56
CA GLY A 65 -4.35 -6.28 10.50
C GLY A 65 -5.40 -5.63 9.59
N ALA A 66 -6.37 -4.95 10.18
CA ALA A 66 -7.39 -4.22 9.43
C ALA A 66 -6.78 -3.07 8.61
N ALA A 67 -5.81 -2.35 9.19
CA ALA A 67 -5.12 -1.26 8.51
C ALA A 67 -4.32 -1.78 7.29
N ILE A 68 -3.62 -2.90 7.43
CA ILE A 68 -2.89 -3.54 6.33
C ILE A 68 -3.86 -3.91 5.20
N GLU A 69 -4.94 -4.62 5.54
CA GLU A 69 -5.94 -5.07 4.57
C GLU A 69 -6.57 -3.90 3.81
N GLY A 70 -7.03 -2.90 4.55
CA GLY A 70 -7.67 -1.72 3.96
C GLY A 70 -6.71 -0.90 3.10
N ALA A 71 -5.49 -0.68 3.58
CA ALA A 71 -4.49 0.07 2.84
C ALA A 71 -4.07 -0.67 1.55
N LEU A 72 -3.86 -1.98 1.61
CA LEU A 72 -3.50 -2.76 0.43
C LEU A 72 -4.63 -2.85 -0.59
N ALA A 73 -5.90 -2.81 -0.15
CA ALA A 73 -7.04 -2.70 -1.06
C ALA A 73 -6.99 -1.38 -1.84
N ASN A 74 -6.64 -0.27 -1.19
CA ASN A 74 -6.47 1.02 -1.85
C ASN A 74 -5.27 1.00 -2.83
N VAL A 75 -4.18 0.36 -2.45
CA VAL A 75 -3.03 0.16 -3.34
C VAL A 75 -3.49 -0.55 -4.61
N GLU A 76 -4.21 -1.65 -4.50
CA GLU A 76 -4.65 -2.44 -5.66
C GLU A 76 -5.56 -1.63 -6.59
N ILE A 77 -6.48 -0.83 -6.05
CA ILE A 77 -7.34 0.04 -6.86
C ILE A 77 -6.50 0.99 -7.72
N ASN A 78 -5.47 1.60 -7.12
CA ASN A 78 -4.59 2.52 -7.85
C ASN A 78 -3.76 1.78 -8.91
N LEU A 79 -3.30 0.57 -8.61
CA LEU A 79 -2.50 -0.23 -9.54
C LEU A 79 -3.30 -0.63 -10.79
N GLU A 80 -4.60 -0.81 -10.67
CA GLU A 80 -5.48 -1.16 -11.80
C GLU A 80 -5.48 -0.09 -12.89
N SER A 81 -5.25 1.17 -12.52
CA SER A 81 -5.24 2.29 -13.46
C SER A 81 -3.83 2.70 -13.91
N LEU A 82 -2.78 2.11 -13.34
CA LEU A 82 -1.39 2.39 -13.69
C LEU A 82 -0.98 1.66 -14.96
N LYS A 83 -0.24 2.34 -15.82
CA LYS A 83 0.27 1.79 -17.09
C LYS A 83 1.69 1.26 -16.98
N ASP A 84 2.49 1.76 -16.04
CA ASP A 84 3.85 1.29 -15.80
C ASP A 84 3.82 -0.11 -15.18
N SER A 85 3.95 -1.14 -16.01
CA SER A 85 3.87 -2.53 -15.59
C SER A 85 5.00 -2.95 -14.63
N GLY A 86 6.17 -2.36 -14.77
CA GLY A 86 7.31 -2.60 -13.87
C GLY A 86 7.02 -2.10 -12.46
N PHE A 87 6.48 -0.90 -12.35
CA PHE A 87 6.06 -0.34 -11.07
C PHE A 87 4.95 -1.18 -10.43
N VAL A 88 3.93 -1.56 -11.20
CA VAL A 88 2.83 -2.40 -10.72
C VAL A 88 3.35 -3.72 -10.14
N ALA A 89 4.23 -4.40 -10.87
CA ALA A 89 4.80 -5.67 -10.43
C ALA A 89 5.59 -5.52 -9.13
N GLU A 90 6.40 -4.47 -9.02
CA GLU A 90 7.20 -4.20 -7.81
C GLU A 90 6.31 -3.91 -6.59
N VAL A 91 5.28 -3.10 -6.76
CA VAL A 91 4.34 -2.79 -5.67
C VAL A 91 3.56 -4.03 -5.25
N ARG A 92 3.10 -4.85 -6.19
CA ARG A 92 2.41 -6.10 -5.88
C ARG A 92 3.30 -7.07 -5.11
N ARG A 93 4.58 -7.12 -5.45
CA ARG A 93 5.56 -7.92 -4.71
C ARG A 93 5.68 -7.45 -3.26
N LYS A 94 5.82 -6.15 -3.05
CA LYS A 94 5.87 -5.55 -1.70
C LYS A 94 4.59 -5.82 -0.91
N ALA A 95 3.43 -5.63 -1.55
CA ALA A 95 2.13 -5.86 -0.92
C ALA A 95 1.96 -7.31 -0.47
N ALA A 96 2.40 -8.27 -1.29
CA ALA A 96 2.34 -9.69 -0.95
C ALA A 96 3.16 -10.01 0.31
N LEU A 97 4.33 -9.39 0.47
CA LEU A 97 5.17 -9.56 1.65
C LEU A 97 4.51 -8.99 2.92
N LEU A 98 3.75 -7.91 2.77
CA LEU A 98 3.07 -7.28 3.91
C LEU A 98 1.86 -8.07 4.40
N LYS A 99 1.27 -8.90 3.57
CA LYS A 99 0.15 -9.78 3.94
C LYS A 99 0.59 -11.00 4.75
N ALA A 100 1.83 -11.39 4.66
CA ALA A 100 2.36 -12.60 5.29
C ALA A 100 2.47 -12.54 6.85
#